data_e74c2237b2b5582cbf862ac529a173ee
#
_entry.id   e74c2237b2b5582cbf862ac529a173ee
#
_cell.length_a   1.000
_cell.length_b   1.000
_cell.length_c   1.000
_cell.angle_alpha   90.00
_cell.angle_beta   90.00
_cell.angle_gamma   90.00
#
_symmetry.space_group_name_H-M   'P 1'
#
loop_
_entity.id
_entity.type
_entity.pdbx_description
1 polymer ?
#
loop_
_entity_poly.entity_id
_entity_poly.type
_entity_poly.pdbx_seq_one_letter_code
_entity_poly.pdbx_strand_id
1 'polypeptide(L)'
;LLSRDKMEWDVSTPYKHHEIIESNSCGINLYITKIKKYKKINTSILVVNQSIIEQWKDELKLLCVKFKVINTKKLVDDTDVTQHSLVIVIPTMYNRLVEKYYNVYFKRFIFDEPVNTKLPAMRSIKAGFNWFITATPRQLLYQNGSRYHFLRSIFSYWTSEYMLNNLIVKNDLEYVKRSYVIPTTHHQSYNCYQPLYHMCRNYTDETTLDMISAGNVLGAIRRLGGDETSNIIELIKSKINNKISYNDLNLRRARLSNNEELIEKYKKIDESLKKQLGEISEKFEERLNGECSICLESIKKPILVPCCQNIMCGECILNWRKEKSSCPLCRTEIETKSLVYIKTKQESPSRSNKFNRKLTKPETIFEIIKNKKDGKFIIFSNYSETFSHIVNVLDKNHISYKELKGQIGTRNKILKSFKNGEISVLFLNSKNNGAGINLQQTTDIILYHQLEHSLEIQTIGRANRVGRRESLTVHHLL
;
A
#
# COMPACT_ATOMS: atom_id res chain seq x y z
N LEU A 1 24.03 8.49 13.24
CA LEU A 1 24.14 7.01 13.30
C LEU A 1 25.59 6.54 13.38
N LEU A 2 26.52 7.04 12.55
CA LEU A 2 27.91 6.55 12.51
C LEU A 2 28.73 6.81 13.78
N SER A 3 28.29 7.70 14.65
CA SER A 3 28.96 8.04 15.92
C SER A 3 28.08 7.87 17.16
N ARG A 4 26.77 7.64 16.98
CA ARG A 4 25.80 7.68 18.09
C ARG A 4 25.84 6.45 19.01
N ASP A 5 26.31 5.33 18.49
CA ASP A 5 26.39 4.06 19.22
C ASP A 5 27.57 4.00 20.23
N LYS A 6 28.43 5.03 20.26
CA LYS A 6 29.61 5.12 21.13
C LYS A 6 30.43 3.81 21.22
N MET A 7 30.45 3.04 20.14
CA MET A 7 31.08 1.74 20.11
C MET A 7 32.59 1.86 20.09
N GLU A 8 33.26 1.23 21.07
CA GLU A 8 34.69 1.01 21.03
C GLU A 8 35.03 -0.05 19.98
N TRP A 9 35.87 0.30 19.02
CA TRP A 9 36.18 -0.55 17.88
C TRP A 9 37.68 -0.63 17.63
N ASP A 10 38.25 -1.78 18.01
CA ASP A 10 39.64 -2.12 17.75
C ASP A 10 39.71 -3.19 16.65
N VAL A 11 40.44 -2.91 15.57
CA VAL A 11 40.64 -3.82 14.42
C VAL A 11 41.84 -4.73 14.59
N SER A 12 42.71 -4.49 15.57
CA SER A 12 43.91 -5.31 15.84
C SER A 12 43.51 -6.68 16.38
N THR A 13 42.43 -6.76 17.14
CA THR A 13 41.95 -7.99 17.75
C THR A 13 40.79 -8.60 16.96
N PRO A 14 40.85 -9.87 16.51
CA PRO A 14 39.77 -10.53 15.81
C PRO A 14 38.57 -10.75 16.73
N TYR A 15 37.35 -10.71 16.17
CA TYR A 15 36.17 -11.11 16.91
C TYR A 15 36.11 -12.64 17.02
N LYS A 16 35.95 -13.16 18.23
CA LYS A 16 35.79 -14.59 18.51
C LYS A 16 34.31 -14.90 18.73
N HIS A 17 33.72 -15.70 17.86
CA HIS A 17 32.36 -16.19 18.02
C HIS A 17 32.39 -17.60 18.57
N HIS A 18 31.72 -17.81 19.68
CA HIS A 18 31.57 -19.10 20.32
C HIS A 18 30.27 -19.74 19.85
N GLU A 19 30.35 -20.85 19.14
CA GLU A 19 29.22 -21.64 18.66
C GLU A 19 29.18 -22.92 19.52
N ILE A 20 28.10 -23.08 20.28
CA ILE A 20 27.90 -24.30 21.08
C ILE A 20 27.14 -25.28 20.18
N ILE A 21 27.78 -26.40 19.90
CA ILE A 21 27.18 -27.52 19.16
C ILE A 21 26.77 -28.57 20.17
N GLU A 22 25.48 -28.81 20.25
CA GLU A 22 24.90 -29.86 21.06
C GLU A 22 24.83 -31.15 20.21
N SER A 23 25.43 -32.21 20.68
CA SER A 23 25.37 -33.54 20.07
C SER A 23 24.85 -34.53 21.09
N ASN A 24 23.79 -35.24 20.76
CA ASN A 24 23.23 -36.29 21.60
C ASN A 24 23.65 -37.63 21.03
N SER A 25 24.55 -38.35 21.75
CA SER A 25 25.00 -39.69 21.40
C SER A 25 24.81 -40.62 22.60
N CYS A 26 24.05 -41.68 22.43
CA CYS A 26 23.80 -42.72 23.45
C CYS A 26 23.30 -42.17 24.81
N GLY A 27 22.42 -41.15 24.80
CA GLY A 27 21.84 -40.56 26.01
C GLY A 27 22.76 -39.58 26.75
N ILE A 28 23.94 -39.27 26.21
CA ILE A 28 24.87 -38.29 26.77
C ILE A 28 24.82 -37.02 25.92
N ASN A 29 24.50 -35.88 26.53
CA ASN A 29 24.56 -34.58 25.87
C ASN A 29 26.00 -34.07 25.89
N LEU A 30 26.62 -34.03 24.72
CA LEU A 30 27.95 -33.45 24.53
C LEU A 30 27.81 -32.02 24.01
N TYR A 31 28.42 -31.07 24.72
CA TYR A 31 28.51 -29.67 24.32
C TYR A 31 29.92 -29.38 23.79
N ILE A 32 30.02 -29.13 22.49
CA ILE A 32 31.26 -28.77 21.84
C ILE A 32 31.24 -27.28 21.52
N THR A 33 32.21 -26.54 22.10
CA THR A 33 32.37 -25.11 21.77
C THR A 33 33.31 -24.95 20.60
N LYS A 34 32.79 -24.53 19.47
CA LYS A 34 33.58 -24.17 18.28
C LYS A 34 33.82 -22.67 18.25
N ILE A 35 35.12 -22.29 18.24
CA ILE A 35 35.49 -20.87 18.15
C ILE A 35 35.75 -20.50 16.68
N LYS A 36 34.95 -19.60 16.15
CA LYS A 36 35.17 -18.99 14.83
C LYS A 36 35.78 -17.61 15.01
N LYS A 37 36.91 -17.33 14.32
CA LYS A 37 37.55 -16.02 14.32
C LYS A 37 37.16 -15.24 13.08
N TYR A 38 36.77 -13.98 13.25
CA TYR A 38 36.42 -13.06 12.19
C TYR A 38 37.35 -11.85 12.18
N LYS A 39 37.82 -11.45 10.99
CA LYS A 39 38.64 -10.24 10.83
C LYS A 39 37.76 -9.00 10.99
N LYS A 40 38.04 -8.17 11.98
CA LYS A 40 37.36 -6.86 12.12
C LYS A 40 37.88 -5.88 11.09
N ILE A 41 36.95 -5.07 10.52
CA ILE A 41 37.26 -3.99 9.59
C ILE A 41 36.49 -2.73 9.96
N ASN A 42 36.98 -1.56 9.55
CA ASN A 42 36.38 -0.27 9.87
C ASN A 42 35.15 0.08 8.97
N THR A 43 34.77 -0.82 8.09
CA THR A 43 33.70 -0.60 7.12
C THR A 43 32.33 -0.84 7.75
N SER A 44 31.41 0.05 7.50
CA SER A 44 29.98 -0.12 7.77
C SER A 44 29.25 -0.51 6.48
N ILE A 45 28.23 -1.36 6.59
CA ILE A 45 27.36 -1.74 5.48
C ILE A 45 26.03 -1.04 5.64
N LEU A 46 25.54 -0.41 4.56
CA LEU A 46 24.21 0.22 4.48
C LEU A 46 23.40 -0.42 3.39
N VAL A 47 22.32 -1.10 3.76
CA VAL A 47 21.34 -1.68 2.81
C VAL A 47 20.24 -0.67 2.54
N VAL A 48 20.05 -0.31 1.28
CA VAL A 48 19.01 0.65 0.85
C VAL A 48 18.38 0.24 -0.48
N ASN A 49 17.13 0.63 -0.67
CA ASN A 49 16.49 0.50 -1.98
C ASN A 49 17.17 1.40 -3.02
N GLN A 50 17.24 0.92 -4.25
CA GLN A 50 17.91 1.65 -5.33
C GLN A 50 17.31 3.04 -5.59
N SER A 51 16.03 3.25 -5.31
CA SER A 51 15.33 4.51 -5.50
C SER A 51 15.83 5.68 -4.64
N ILE A 52 16.50 5.38 -3.51
CA ILE A 52 16.96 6.39 -2.55
C ILE A 52 18.48 6.49 -2.45
N ILE A 53 19.22 5.76 -3.30
CA ILE A 53 20.70 5.82 -3.31
C ILE A 53 21.21 7.24 -3.52
N GLU A 54 20.61 8.01 -4.45
CA GLU A 54 21.08 9.38 -4.74
C GLU A 54 20.88 10.30 -3.53
N GLN A 55 19.77 10.16 -2.78
CA GLN A 55 19.56 10.93 -1.54
C GLN A 55 20.64 10.61 -0.50
N TRP A 56 20.93 9.32 -0.30
CA TRP A 56 22.01 8.90 0.61
C TRP A 56 23.38 9.42 0.16
N LYS A 57 23.67 9.40 -1.15
CA LYS A 57 24.92 9.95 -1.69
C LYS A 57 25.06 11.45 -1.40
N ASP A 58 24.00 12.21 -1.59
CA ASP A 58 24.01 13.66 -1.38
C ASP A 58 24.27 13.99 0.11
N GLU A 59 23.59 13.31 1.02
CA GLU A 59 23.81 13.47 2.46
C GLU A 59 25.23 13.04 2.90
N LEU A 60 25.74 11.93 2.36
CA LEU A 60 27.07 11.43 2.72
C LEU A 60 28.19 12.33 2.17
N LYS A 61 27.98 12.98 1.02
CA LYS A 61 28.93 13.98 0.50
C LYS A 61 29.00 15.19 1.43
N LEU A 62 27.87 15.69 1.91
CA LEU A 62 27.83 16.79 2.89
C LEU A 62 28.57 16.47 4.17
N LEU A 63 28.55 15.19 4.58
CA LEU A 63 29.25 14.70 5.78
C LEU A 63 30.69 14.27 5.54
N CYS A 64 31.23 14.45 4.33
CA CYS A 64 32.58 14.05 3.92
C CYS A 64 32.91 12.56 4.22
N VAL A 65 31.91 11.66 4.15
CA VAL A 65 32.10 10.22 4.39
C VAL A 65 32.60 9.54 3.13
N LYS A 66 33.71 8.80 3.22
CA LYS A 66 34.25 7.98 2.11
C LYS A 66 33.35 6.73 1.93
N PHE A 67 32.57 6.69 0.87
CA PHE A 67 31.64 5.60 0.59
C PHE A 67 31.79 5.00 -0.81
N LYS A 68 31.29 3.78 -0.97
CA LYS A 68 31.17 3.07 -2.26
C LYS A 68 29.75 2.54 -2.43
N VAL A 69 29.20 2.65 -3.65
CA VAL A 69 27.90 2.04 -3.99
C VAL A 69 28.12 0.75 -4.76
N ILE A 70 27.45 -0.32 -4.31
CA ILE A 70 27.47 -1.66 -4.93
C ILE A 70 26.05 -1.98 -5.40
N ASN A 71 25.79 -1.82 -6.68
CA ASN A 71 24.50 -2.06 -7.33
C ASN A 71 24.55 -3.04 -8.51
N THR A 72 25.71 -3.61 -8.81
CA THR A 72 25.91 -4.63 -9.84
C THR A 72 26.76 -5.79 -9.32
N LYS A 73 26.66 -6.96 -9.97
CA LYS A 73 27.49 -8.15 -9.63
C LYS A 73 28.98 -7.83 -9.79
N LYS A 74 29.36 -7.17 -10.89
CA LYS A 74 30.76 -6.77 -11.14
C LYS A 74 31.31 -5.92 -10.00
N LEU A 75 30.53 -4.96 -9.49
CA LEU A 75 31.00 -4.12 -8.36
C LEU A 75 31.12 -4.91 -7.05
N VAL A 76 30.35 -5.96 -6.82
CA VAL A 76 30.58 -6.86 -5.69
C VAL A 76 31.93 -7.53 -5.82
N ASP A 77 32.28 -8.01 -7.01
CA ASP A 77 33.51 -8.77 -7.26
C ASP A 77 34.76 -7.88 -7.25
N ASP A 78 34.68 -6.70 -7.86
CA ASP A 78 35.83 -5.78 -8.04
C ASP A 78 36.10 -4.86 -6.81
N THR A 79 35.11 -4.68 -5.90
CA THR A 79 35.30 -3.75 -4.79
C THR A 79 35.98 -4.42 -3.59
N ASP A 80 37.06 -3.80 -3.10
CA ASP A 80 37.59 -4.06 -1.78
C ASP A 80 36.89 -3.15 -0.76
N VAL A 81 36.01 -3.75 0.06
CA VAL A 81 35.23 -3.00 1.05
C VAL A 81 36.09 -2.36 2.13
N THR A 82 37.30 -2.87 2.39
CA THR A 82 38.20 -2.35 3.46
C THR A 82 38.69 -0.93 3.16
N GLN A 83 38.67 -0.50 1.91
CA GLN A 83 39.10 0.83 1.47
C GLN A 83 38.06 1.93 1.70
N HIS A 84 36.87 1.57 2.23
CA HIS A 84 35.74 2.49 2.38
C HIS A 84 35.19 2.48 3.81
N SER A 85 34.87 3.65 4.33
CA SER A 85 34.23 3.76 5.67
C SER A 85 32.78 3.26 5.63
N LEU A 86 32.11 3.40 4.46
CA LEU A 86 30.74 2.95 4.26
C LEU A 86 30.58 2.31 2.90
N VAL A 87 29.90 1.18 2.83
CA VAL A 87 29.48 0.53 1.58
C VAL A 87 27.97 0.52 1.53
N ILE A 88 27.41 1.17 0.50
CA ILE A 88 25.98 1.16 0.20
C ILE A 88 25.71 0.00 -0.75
N VAL A 89 24.82 -0.90 -0.37
CA VAL A 89 24.47 -2.07 -1.15
C VAL A 89 22.96 -2.16 -1.37
N ILE A 90 22.54 -2.50 -2.58
CA ILE A 90 21.12 -2.76 -2.87
C ILE A 90 20.73 -4.18 -2.44
N PRO A 91 19.45 -4.44 -2.12
CA PRO A 91 18.98 -5.73 -1.65
C PRO A 91 19.36 -6.92 -2.55
N THR A 92 19.34 -6.73 -3.87
CA THR A 92 19.67 -7.79 -4.85
C THR A 92 21.15 -8.19 -4.85
N MET A 93 22.03 -7.33 -4.36
CA MET A 93 23.49 -7.58 -4.27
C MET A 93 23.93 -7.98 -2.87
N TYR A 94 23.09 -7.79 -1.86
CA TYR A 94 23.42 -8.00 -0.46
C TYR A 94 23.91 -9.42 -0.16
N ASN A 95 23.16 -10.46 -0.54
CA ASN A 95 23.53 -11.84 -0.23
C ASN A 95 24.87 -12.22 -0.83
N ARG A 96 25.17 -11.77 -2.07
CA ARG A 96 26.46 -12.01 -2.73
C ARG A 96 27.60 -11.28 -2.01
N LEU A 97 27.36 -10.07 -1.53
CA LEU A 97 28.34 -9.33 -0.73
C LEU A 97 28.67 -10.05 0.57
N VAL A 98 27.64 -10.47 1.31
CA VAL A 98 27.81 -11.19 2.59
C VAL A 98 28.52 -12.54 2.38
N GLU A 99 28.25 -13.23 1.27
CA GLU A 99 28.93 -14.47 0.90
C GLU A 99 30.43 -14.25 0.62
N LYS A 100 30.77 -13.20 -0.14
CA LYS A 100 32.17 -12.84 -0.42
C LYS A 100 32.95 -12.52 0.86
N TYR A 101 32.30 -11.88 1.83
CA TYR A 101 32.93 -11.43 3.07
C TYR A 101 32.45 -12.24 4.30
N TYR A 102 32.24 -13.55 4.15
CA TYR A 102 31.70 -14.44 5.19
C TYR A 102 32.56 -14.53 6.47
N ASN A 103 33.87 -14.25 6.38
CA ASN A 103 34.84 -14.29 7.48
C ASN A 103 35.16 -12.90 8.05
N VAL A 104 34.45 -11.88 7.65
CA VAL A 104 34.64 -10.48 8.07
C VAL A 104 33.63 -10.09 9.12
N TYR A 105 34.11 -9.30 10.10
CA TYR A 105 33.26 -8.65 11.10
C TYR A 105 33.25 -7.15 10.83
N PHE A 106 32.11 -6.68 10.31
CA PHE A 106 31.91 -5.29 9.94
C PHE A 106 31.73 -4.41 11.17
N LYS A 107 32.10 -3.13 11.07
CA LYS A 107 31.89 -2.19 12.17
C LYS A 107 30.41 -2.00 12.48
N ARG A 108 29.59 -1.73 11.45
CA ARG A 108 28.15 -1.55 11.58
C ARG A 108 27.42 -2.19 10.40
N PHE A 109 26.23 -2.64 10.70
CA PHE A 109 25.22 -2.99 9.71
C PHE A 109 24.04 -2.03 9.86
N ILE A 110 23.66 -1.36 8.78
CA ILE A 110 22.58 -0.37 8.75
C ILE A 110 21.60 -0.81 7.68
N PHE A 111 20.32 -0.95 8.01
CA PHE A 111 19.31 -1.34 7.08
C PHE A 111 18.17 -0.31 7.07
N ASP A 112 17.99 0.36 5.92
CA ASP A 112 16.98 1.39 5.74
C ASP A 112 15.70 0.78 5.20
N GLU A 113 14.58 1.04 5.87
CA GLU A 113 13.23 0.51 5.61
C GLU A 113 13.19 -1.02 5.44
N PRO A 114 13.65 -1.81 6.42
CA PRO A 114 13.72 -3.27 6.32
C PRO A 114 12.34 -3.91 6.14
N VAL A 115 11.27 -3.32 6.69
CA VAL A 115 9.89 -3.80 6.56
C VAL A 115 9.41 -3.79 5.11
N ASN A 116 9.74 -2.74 4.37
CA ASN A 116 9.29 -2.52 3.00
C ASN A 116 10.25 -3.08 1.95
N THR A 117 11.42 -3.56 2.37
CA THR A 117 12.49 -4.02 1.47
C THR A 117 12.44 -5.53 1.26
N LYS A 118 12.22 -5.98 0.02
CA LYS A 118 12.24 -7.41 -0.32
C LYS A 118 13.68 -7.91 -0.42
N LEU A 119 14.10 -8.77 0.51
CA LEU A 119 15.40 -9.43 0.50
C LEU A 119 15.21 -10.93 0.77
N PRO A 120 14.90 -11.72 -0.27
CA PRO A 120 14.67 -13.16 -0.11
C PRO A 120 15.91 -13.88 0.42
N ALA A 121 15.71 -14.86 1.30
CA ALA A 121 16.79 -15.67 1.89
C ALA A 121 17.94 -14.81 2.44
N MET A 122 17.61 -13.71 3.11
CA MET A 122 18.59 -12.77 3.67
C MET A 122 19.61 -13.50 4.54
N ARG A 123 20.89 -13.41 4.16
CA ARG A 123 21.98 -14.02 4.91
C ARG A 123 22.35 -13.17 6.14
N SER A 124 22.71 -13.83 7.23
CA SER A 124 23.20 -13.15 8.43
C SER A 124 24.55 -12.50 8.15
N ILE A 125 24.66 -11.22 8.45
CA ILE A 125 25.92 -10.47 8.44
C ILE A 125 26.47 -10.39 9.87
N LYS A 126 27.79 -10.43 10.00
CA LYS A 126 28.46 -10.25 11.29
C LYS A 126 28.90 -8.79 11.40
N ALA A 127 28.34 -8.08 12.37
CA ALA A 127 28.64 -6.67 12.61
C ALA A 127 28.64 -6.35 14.11
N GLY A 128 29.46 -5.38 14.51
CA GLY A 128 29.55 -4.94 15.89
C GLY A 128 28.28 -4.25 16.38
N PHE A 129 27.58 -3.56 15.50
CA PHE A 129 26.31 -2.93 15.83
C PHE A 129 25.34 -2.97 14.64
N ASN A 130 24.06 -3.20 14.93
CA ASN A 130 23.00 -3.26 13.93
C ASN A 130 22.04 -2.08 14.11
N TRP A 131 21.87 -1.28 13.06
CA TRP A 131 20.88 -0.21 12.99
C TRP A 131 19.77 -0.56 11.99
N PHE A 132 18.53 -0.49 12.44
CA PHE A 132 17.34 -0.61 11.59
C PHE A 132 16.62 0.74 11.56
N ILE A 133 16.55 1.36 10.39
CA ILE A 133 15.90 2.67 10.19
C ILE A 133 14.53 2.43 9.61
N THR A 134 13.47 2.80 10.31
CA THR A 134 12.10 2.63 9.84
C THR A 134 11.14 3.61 10.53
N ALA A 135 10.11 4.05 9.82
CA ALA A 135 9.01 4.81 10.37
C ALA A 135 7.99 3.93 11.13
N THR A 136 8.03 2.60 10.93
CA THR A 136 7.08 1.63 11.47
C THR A 136 7.77 0.51 12.25
N PRO A 137 8.44 0.80 13.37
CA PRO A 137 9.26 -0.19 14.08
C PRO A 137 8.45 -1.40 14.60
N ARG A 138 7.19 -1.22 14.97
CA ARG A 138 6.32 -2.32 15.41
C ARG A 138 6.13 -3.40 14.36
N GLN A 139 6.14 -3.04 13.08
CA GLN A 139 6.00 -4.02 11.99
C GLN A 139 7.19 -4.98 11.89
N LEU A 140 8.34 -4.68 12.50
CA LEU A 140 9.47 -5.61 12.58
C LEU A 140 9.16 -6.87 13.40
N LEU A 141 8.22 -6.82 14.35
CA LEU A 141 7.80 -7.96 15.17
C LEU A 141 6.91 -8.95 14.41
N TYR A 142 6.19 -8.49 13.39
CA TYR A 142 5.13 -9.25 12.71
C TYR A 142 5.52 -9.73 11.32
N GLN A 143 6.81 -9.84 11.03
CA GLN A 143 7.31 -10.28 9.72
C GLN A 143 7.08 -11.78 9.52
N ASN A 144 6.10 -12.13 8.68
CA ASN A 144 5.81 -13.52 8.28
C ASN A 144 6.41 -13.84 6.91
N GLY A 145 7.14 -14.96 6.79
CA GLY A 145 7.68 -15.47 5.53
C GLY A 145 9.21 -15.63 5.49
N SER A 146 9.72 -16.38 4.54
CA SER A 146 11.15 -16.69 4.33
C SER A 146 12.01 -15.46 3.94
N ARG A 147 11.36 -14.35 3.57
CA ARG A 147 12.04 -13.13 3.10
C ARG A 147 12.93 -12.46 4.14
N TYR A 148 12.64 -12.68 5.42
CA TYR A 148 13.21 -11.94 6.54
C TYR A 148 13.88 -12.87 7.57
N HIS A 149 14.44 -13.99 7.13
CA HIS A 149 15.01 -15.00 8.03
C HIS A 149 16.00 -14.41 9.03
N PHE A 150 16.89 -13.52 8.58
CA PHE A 150 17.87 -12.87 9.45
C PHE A 150 17.18 -11.92 10.46
N LEU A 151 16.20 -11.13 10.04
CA LEU A 151 15.45 -10.25 10.93
C LEU A 151 14.65 -11.04 11.97
N ARG A 152 14.16 -12.22 11.63
CA ARG A 152 13.50 -13.12 12.59
C ARG A 152 14.42 -13.62 13.70
N SER A 153 15.71 -13.80 13.44
CA SER A 153 16.67 -14.18 14.48
C SER A 153 16.94 -13.05 15.47
N ILE A 154 16.73 -11.79 15.05
CA ILE A 154 16.90 -10.59 15.88
C ILE A 154 15.57 -10.23 16.55
N PHE A 155 14.48 -10.20 15.77
CA PHE A 155 13.10 -9.87 16.21
C PHE A 155 12.28 -11.17 16.23
N SER A 156 12.56 -12.07 17.16
CA SER A 156 11.84 -13.33 17.30
C SER A 156 10.44 -13.11 17.87
N TYR A 157 9.59 -14.13 17.78
CA TYR A 157 8.27 -14.14 18.41
C TYR A 157 8.28 -13.79 19.91
N TRP A 158 9.40 -14.01 20.58
CA TRP A 158 9.61 -13.69 22.00
C TRP A 158 10.03 -12.24 22.27
N THR A 159 10.34 -11.45 21.22
CA THR A 159 10.61 -10.02 21.37
C THR A 159 9.31 -9.30 21.67
N SER A 160 9.05 -9.01 22.94
CA SER A 160 7.85 -8.30 23.35
C SER A 160 7.85 -6.85 22.85
N GLU A 161 6.67 -6.25 22.76
CA GLU A 161 6.53 -4.83 22.43
C GLU A 161 7.26 -3.94 23.45
N TYR A 162 7.29 -4.36 24.71
CA TYR A 162 8.07 -3.70 25.76
C TYR A 162 9.56 -3.69 25.45
N MET A 163 10.13 -4.83 25.05
CA MET A 163 11.54 -4.92 24.67
C MET A 163 11.86 -4.06 23.45
N LEU A 164 10.98 -4.10 22.43
CA LEU A 164 11.14 -3.28 21.24
C LEU A 164 11.16 -1.78 21.59
N ASN A 165 10.25 -1.31 22.43
CA ASN A 165 10.18 0.09 22.84
C ASN A 165 11.48 0.56 23.53
N ASN A 166 12.15 -0.31 24.28
CA ASN A 166 13.44 -0.01 24.88
C ASN A 166 14.61 0.04 23.87
N LEU A 167 14.48 -0.60 22.73
CA LEU A 167 15.48 -0.58 21.66
C LEU A 167 15.29 0.58 20.68
N ILE A 168 14.11 1.22 20.67
CA ILE A 168 13.80 2.32 19.75
C ILE A 168 14.51 3.60 20.19
N VAL A 169 15.36 4.11 19.29
CA VAL A 169 15.95 5.44 19.43
C VAL A 169 15.20 6.40 18.53
N LYS A 170 14.51 7.36 19.13
CA LYS A 170 13.79 8.44 18.44
C LYS A 170 14.16 9.78 19.06
N ASN A 171 14.09 10.83 18.28
CA ASN A 171 14.18 12.19 18.83
C ASN A 171 12.88 12.52 19.57
N ASP A 172 12.98 13.26 20.64
CA ASP A 172 11.82 13.83 21.31
C ASP A 172 11.06 14.77 20.35
N LEU A 173 9.73 14.68 20.38
CA LEU A 173 8.85 15.52 19.56
C LEU A 173 9.06 17.01 19.84
N GLU A 174 9.30 17.40 21.09
CA GLU A 174 9.60 18.78 21.47
C GLU A 174 10.91 19.26 20.85
N TYR A 175 11.95 18.44 20.90
CA TYR A 175 13.22 18.70 20.24
C TYR A 175 13.05 18.86 18.73
N VAL A 176 12.29 17.95 18.11
CA VAL A 176 11.98 18.00 16.67
C VAL A 176 11.26 19.30 16.32
N LYS A 177 10.21 19.67 17.05
CA LYS A 177 9.46 20.92 16.84
C LYS A 177 10.31 22.19 16.99
N ARG A 178 11.28 22.18 17.92
CA ARG A 178 12.22 23.29 18.10
C ARG A 178 13.31 23.37 17.05
N SER A 179 13.70 22.21 16.48
CA SER A 179 14.79 22.12 15.49
C SER A 179 14.39 22.68 14.13
N TYR A 180 13.11 22.56 13.76
CA TYR A 180 12.57 23.11 12.52
C TYR A 180 11.04 23.19 12.57
N VAL A 181 10.51 24.19 11.86
CA VAL A 181 9.07 24.37 11.73
C VAL A 181 8.62 23.57 10.50
N ILE A 182 7.76 22.56 10.73
CA ILE A 182 7.00 21.94 9.66
C ILE A 182 5.68 22.69 9.56
N PRO A 183 5.31 23.26 8.39
CA PRO A 183 4.02 23.88 8.20
C PRO A 183 2.87 22.94 8.50
N THR A 184 1.75 23.50 8.92
CA THR A 184 0.55 22.71 9.27
C THR A 184 0.05 21.86 8.10
N THR A 185 -0.43 20.67 8.42
CA THR A 185 -1.17 19.81 7.49
C THR A 185 -2.65 19.96 7.75
N HIS A 186 -3.41 20.35 6.73
CA HIS A 186 -4.87 20.51 6.79
C HIS A 186 -5.53 19.27 6.17
N HIS A 187 -6.50 18.68 6.86
CA HIS A 187 -7.27 17.54 6.37
C HIS A 187 -8.67 18.00 5.98
N GLN A 188 -9.11 17.61 4.78
CA GLN A 188 -10.44 17.90 4.25
C GLN A 188 -11.08 16.60 3.76
N SER A 189 -12.32 16.33 4.13
CA SER A 189 -13.05 15.13 3.72
C SER A 189 -14.22 15.47 2.80
N TYR A 190 -14.41 14.68 1.76
CA TYR A 190 -15.44 14.87 0.74
C TYR A 190 -16.29 13.61 0.65
N ASN A 191 -17.57 13.72 0.94
CA ASN A 191 -18.54 12.64 0.75
C ASN A 191 -18.94 12.55 -0.71
N CYS A 192 -18.26 11.71 -1.47
CA CYS A 192 -18.50 11.51 -2.89
C CYS A 192 -19.68 10.56 -3.15
N TYR A 193 -20.27 10.69 -4.35
CA TYR A 193 -21.33 9.79 -4.77
C TYR A 193 -20.76 8.42 -5.18
N GLN A 194 -21.03 7.38 -4.39
CA GLN A 194 -20.55 6.01 -4.59
C GLN A 194 -21.64 4.97 -4.30
N PRO A 195 -22.65 4.87 -5.18
CA PRO A 195 -23.83 4.02 -4.91
C PRO A 195 -23.48 2.54 -4.70
N LEU A 196 -22.58 1.96 -5.51
CA LEU A 196 -22.18 0.56 -5.39
C LEU A 196 -21.44 0.27 -4.08
N TYR A 197 -20.56 1.17 -3.66
CA TYR A 197 -19.87 1.06 -2.38
C TYR A 197 -20.85 1.04 -1.21
N HIS A 198 -21.81 1.98 -1.20
CA HIS A 198 -22.82 2.03 -0.15
C HIS A 198 -23.74 0.81 -0.13
N MET A 199 -24.05 0.23 -1.30
CA MET A 199 -24.82 -1.01 -1.39
C MET A 199 -24.05 -2.21 -0.81
N CYS A 200 -22.75 -2.31 -1.05
CA CYS A 200 -21.93 -3.47 -0.71
C CYS A 200 -21.26 -3.38 0.68
N ARG A 201 -21.27 -2.21 1.33
CA ARG A 201 -20.47 -1.90 2.52
C ARG A 201 -20.56 -2.92 3.65
N ASN A 202 -21.73 -3.51 3.91
CA ASN A 202 -21.95 -4.42 5.02
C ASN A 202 -21.95 -5.90 4.60
N TYR A 203 -21.68 -6.21 3.32
CA TYR A 203 -21.95 -7.54 2.76
C TYR A 203 -20.71 -8.21 2.16
N THR A 204 -19.57 -7.53 2.12
CA THR A 204 -18.32 -8.06 1.60
C THR A 204 -17.13 -7.66 2.48
N ASP A 205 -15.96 -8.24 2.19
CA ASP A 205 -14.72 -7.94 2.91
C ASP A 205 -14.16 -6.55 2.56
N GLU A 206 -13.38 -5.98 3.47
CA GLU A 206 -12.79 -4.64 3.38
C GLU A 206 -11.97 -4.46 2.10
N THR A 207 -11.17 -5.45 1.70
CA THR A 207 -10.36 -5.38 0.48
C THR A 207 -11.22 -5.28 -0.78
N THR A 208 -12.34 -6.00 -0.82
CA THR A 208 -13.30 -5.91 -1.95
C THR A 208 -13.99 -4.54 -1.97
N LEU A 209 -14.32 -4.00 -0.80
CA LEU A 209 -14.87 -2.64 -0.68
C LEU A 209 -13.89 -1.57 -1.12
N ASP A 210 -12.62 -1.69 -0.77
CA ASP A 210 -11.58 -0.77 -1.23
C ASP A 210 -11.43 -0.78 -2.75
N MET A 211 -11.48 -1.98 -3.37
CA MET A 211 -11.49 -2.10 -4.83
C MET A 211 -12.69 -1.37 -5.45
N ILE A 212 -13.88 -1.55 -4.89
CA ILE A 212 -15.11 -0.87 -5.37
C ILE A 212 -14.96 0.64 -5.18
N SER A 213 -14.52 1.11 -4.02
CA SER A 213 -14.32 2.53 -3.71
C SER A 213 -13.28 3.18 -4.62
N ALA A 214 -12.26 2.43 -5.02
CA ALA A 214 -11.23 2.86 -5.96
C ALA A 214 -11.67 2.80 -7.43
N GLY A 215 -12.90 2.34 -7.74
CA GLY A 215 -13.39 2.16 -9.11
C GLY A 215 -12.89 0.87 -9.78
N ASN A 216 -12.12 0.04 -9.11
CA ASN A 216 -11.65 -1.25 -9.63
C ASN A 216 -12.72 -2.35 -9.47
N VAL A 217 -13.88 -2.15 -10.11
CA VAL A 217 -15.03 -3.06 -10.01
C VAL A 217 -14.72 -4.44 -10.60
N LEU A 218 -13.99 -4.50 -11.72
CA LEU A 218 -13.58 -5.78 -12.33
C LEU A 218 -12.63 -6.56 -11.42
N GLY A 219 -11.70 -5.89 -10.74
CA GLY A 219 -10.85 -6.50 -9.72
C GLY A 219 -11.65 -7.07 -8.56
N ALA A 220 -12.67 -6.36 -8.11
CA ALA A 220 -13.59 -6.82 -7.07
C ALA A 220 -14.39 -8.06 -7.53
N ILE A 221 -14.89 -8.08 -8.76
CA ILE A 221 -15.61 -9.22 -9.36
C ILE A 221 -14.71 -10.46 -9.40
N ARG A 222 -13.47 -10.33 -9.91
CA ARG A 222 -12.49 -11.45 -9.95
C ARG A 222 -12.16 -11.96 -8.54
N ARG A 223 -12.00 -11.06 -7.57
CA ARG A 223 -11.78 -11.45 -6.16
C ARG A 223 -12.97 -12.23 -5.56
N LEU A 224 -14.17 -11.91 -5.99
CA LEU A 224 -15.39 -12.63 -5.59
C LEU A 224 -15.55 -13.98 -6.32
N GLY A 225 -14.66 -14.31 -7.25
CA GLY A 225 -14.67 -15.56 -8.01
C GLY A 225 -15.49 -15.50 -9.29
N GLY A 226 -15.85 -14.29 -9.76
CA GLY A 226 -16.56 -14.08 -11.02
C GLY A 226 -15.62 -13.77 -12.19
N ASP A 227 -16.18 -13.80 -13.38
CA ASP A 227 -15.57 -13.34 -14.62
C ASP A 227 -16.01 -11.89 -14.96
N GLU A 228 -15.54 -11.34 -16.07
CA GLU A 228 -15.83 -9.96 -16.48
C GLU A 228 -17.31 -9.70 -16.80
N THR A 229 -18.09 -10.75 -17.01
CA THR A 229 -19.55 -10.67 -17.31
C THR A 229 -20.41 -10.88 -16.07
N SER A 230 -19.80 -11.23 -14.94
CA SER A 230 -20.50 -11.57 -13.69
C SER A 230 -21.09 -10.33 -13.01
N ASN A 231 -22.28 -10.47 -12.47
CA ASN A 231 -22.91 -9.45 -11.64
C ASN A 231 -22.32 -9.50 -10.22
N ILE A 232 -21.67 -8.41 -9.78
CA ILE A 232 -21.02 -8.32 -8.48
C ILE A 232 -22.00 -8.56 -7.32
N ILE A 233 -23.25 -8.13 -7.43
CA ILE A 233 -24.26 -8.33 -6.39
C ILE A 233 -24.65 -9.80 -6.29
N GLU A 234 -24.82 -10.49 -7.41
CA GLU A 234 -25.11 -11.92 -7.43
C GLU A 234 -23.93 -12.74 -6.86
N LEU A 235 -22.69 -12.32 -7.10
CA LEU A 235 -21.53 -12.95 -6.50
C LEU A 235 -21.49 -12.76 -4.98
N ILE A 236 -21.82 -11.57 -4.48
CA ILE A 236 -21.93 -11.32 -3.04
C ILE A 236 -23.04 -12.16 -2.43
N LYS A 237 -24.22 -12.21 -3.05
CA LYS A 237 -25.34 -13.06 -2.61
C LYS A 237 -24.93 -14.54 -2.58
N SER A 238 -24.24 -15.01 -3.63
CA SER A 238 -23.70 -16.39 -3.68
C SER A 238 -22.75 -16.69 -2.53
N LYS A 239 -21.82 -15.75 -2.21
CA LYS A 239 -20.94 -15.91 -1.06
C LYS A 239 -21.68 -15.96 0.28
N ILE A 240 -22.72 -15.14 0.45
CA ILE A 240 -23.56 -15.19 1.66
C ILE A 240 -24.29 -16.55 1.74
N ASN A 241 -24.86 -17.02 0.63
CA ASN A 241 -25.53 -18.32 0.57
C ASN A 241 -24.56 -19.48 0.90
N ASN A 242 -23.31 -19.43 0.42
CA ASN A 242 -22.30 -20.43 0.77
C ASN A 242 -21.97 -20.41 2.27
N LYS A 243 -21.92 -19.22 2.90
CA LYS A 243 -21.75 -19.10 4.36
C LYS A 243 -22.96 -19.69 5.11
N ILE A 244 -24.18 -19.45 4.65
CA ILE A 244 -25.41 -20.04 5.22
C ILE A 244 -25.33 -21.55 5.15
N SER A 245 -25.02 -22.13 3.98
CA SER A 245 -24.89 -23.57 3.80
C SER A 245 -23.82 -24.19 4.72
N TYR A 246 -22.67 -23.52 4.86
CA TYR A 246 -21.62 -23.97 5.78
C TYR A 246 -22.06 -23.88 7.25
N ASN A 247 -22.74 -22.81 7.63
CA ASN A 247 -23.27 -22.63 8.98
C ASN A 247 -24.33 -23.69 9.31
N ASP A 248 -25.16 -24.07 8.31
CA ASP A 248 -26.16 -25.11 8.44
C ASP A 248 -25.54 -26.50 8.74
N LEU A 249 -24.42 -26.81 8.08
CA LEU A 249 -23.65 -28.04 8.38
C LEU A 249 -23.11 -28.03 9.81
N ASN A 250 -22.62 -26.90 10.31
CA ASN A 250 -22.13 -26.77 11.67
C ASN A 250 -23.27 -26.85 12.70
N LEU A 251 -24.42 -26.26 12.39
CA LEU A 251 -25.63 -26.35 13.23
C LEU A 251 -26.11 -27.79 13.34
N ARG A 252 -26.12 -28.56 12.24
CA ARG A 252 -26.43 -30.01 12.25
C ARG A 252 -25.46 -30.81 13.14
N ARG A 253 -24.15 -30.52 13.03
CA ARG A 253 -23.12 -31.18 13.88
C ARG A 253 -23.31 -30.84 15.35
N ALA A 254 -23.60 -29.56 15.71
CA ALA A 254 -23.86 -29.14 17.06
C ALA A 254 -25.11 -29.83 17.66
N ARG A 255 -26.17 -30.04 16.86
CA ARG A 255 -27.36 -30.79 17.27
C ARG A 255 -27.02 -32.26 17.52
N LEU A 256 -26.23 -32.91 16.69
CA LEU A 256 -25.81 -34.31 16.88
C LEU A 256 -24.93 -34.50 18.13
N SER A 257 -24.19 -33.47 18.54
CA SER A 257 -23.36 -33.49 19.77
C SER A 257 -24.11 -32.98 21.00
N ASN A 258 -25.41 -32.65 20.91
CA ASN A 258 -26.23 -32.08 21.97
C ASN A 258 -25.58 -30.89 22.68
N ASN A 259 -24.83 -30.06 21.98
CA ASN A 259 -24.16 -28.88 22.53
C ASN A 259 -25.06 -27.64 22.36
N GLU A 260 -25.80 -27.29 23.42
CA GLU A 260 -26.77 -26.19 23.38
C GLU A 260 -26.15 -24.83 23.12
N GLU A 261 -24.95 -24.55 23.64
CA GLU A 261 -24.23 -23.29 23.43
C GLU A 261 -23.86 -23.10 21.96
N LEU A 262 -23.34 -24.13 21.31
CA LEU A 262 -23.02 -24.09 19.87
C LEU A 262 -24.27 -23.99 19.00
N ILE A 263 -25.36 -24.66 19.39
CA ILE A 263 -26.64 -24.57 18.68
C ILE A 263 -27.13 -23.13 18.66
N GLU A 264 -27.17 -22.49 19.84
CA GLU A 264 -27.61 -21.10 19.98
C GLU A 264 -26.69 -20.12 19.17
N LYS A 265 -25.39 -20.32 19.27
CA LYS A 265 -24.41 -19.54 18.48
C LYS A 265 -24.68 -19.63 16.98
N TYR A 266 -24.83 -20.86 16.42
CA TYR A 266 -25.03 -21.04 14.99
C TYR A 266 -26.41 -20.57 14.51
N LYS A 267 -27.44 -20.60 15.35
CA LYS A 267 -28.74 -19.99 15.04
C LYS A 267 -28.64 -18.49 14.88
N LYS A 268 -27.96 -17.78 15.78
CA LYS A 268 -27.75 -16.33 15.70
C LYS A 268 -26.98 -15.94 14.44
N ILE A 269 -25.97 -16.73 14.06
CA ILE A 269 -25.22 -16.53 12.83
C ILE A 269 -26.14 -16.70 11.60
N ASP A 270 -26.98 -17.74 11.59
CA ASP A 270 -27.91 -18.00 10.48
C ASP A 270 -28.92 -16.87 10.28
N GLU A 271 -29.52 -16.39 11.37
CA GLU A 271 -30.45 -15.25 11.35
C GLU A 271 -29.77 -13.99 10.82
N SER A 272 -28.54 -13.71 11.27
CA SER A 272 -27.76 -12.57 10.80
C SER A 272 -27.45 -12.65 9.31
N LEU A 273 -27.02 -13.82 8.81
CA LEU A 273 -26.69 -14.02 7.39
C LEU A 273 -27.94 -13.92 6.49
N LYS A 274 -29.09 -14.48 6.93
CA LYS A 274 -30.36 -14.37 6.21
C LYS A 274 -30.85 -12.93 6.14
N LYS A 275 -30.71 -12.17 7.23
CA LYS A 275 -31.02 -10.75 7.28
C LYS A 275 -30.15 -9.97 6.29
N GLN A 276 -28.83 -10.21 6.26
CA GLN A 276 -27.92 -9.59 5.31
C GLN A 276 -28.31 -9.89 3.85
N LEU A 277 -28.73 -11.13 3.54
CA LEU A 277 -29.16 -11.52 2.20
C LEU A 277 -30.44 -10.78 1.76
N GLY A 278 -31.39 -10.60 2.67
CA GLY A 278 -32.63 -9.83 2.42
C GLY A 278 -32.31 -8.35 2.15
N GLU A 279 -31.55 -7.70 3.05
CA GLU A 279 -31.22 -6.28 2.95
C GLU A 279 -30.46 -5.92 1.66
N ILE A 280 -29.48 -6.75 1.23
CA ILE A 280 -28.75 -6.49 -0.02
C ILE A 280 -29.66 -6.65 -1.24
N SER A 281 -30.62 -7.57 -1.19
CA SER A 281 -31.58 -7.77 -2.28
C SER A 281 -32.52 -6.59 -2.41
N GLU A 282 -33.07 -6.08 -1.33
CA GLU A 282 -33.96 -4.89 -1.33
C GLU A 282 -33.23 -3.65 -1.85
N LYS A 283 -32.06 -3.33 -1.32
CA LYS A 283 -31.26 -2.17 -1.75
C LYS A 283 -30.88 -2.24 -3.22
N PHE A 284 -30.64 -3.43 -3.74
CA PHE A 284 -30.30 -3.62 -5.13
C PHE A 284 -31.55 -3.42 -6.04
N GLU A 285 -32.69 -3.95 -5.65
CA GLU A 285 -33.95 -3.78 -6.36
C GLU A 285 -34.40 -2.33 -6.40
N GLU A 286 -34.30 -1.57 -5.30
CA GLU A 286 -34.56 -0.13 -5.28
C GLU A 286 -33.72 0.63 -6.33
N ARG A 287 -32.45 0.26 -6.51
CA ARG A 287 -31.57 0.89 -7.52
C ARG A 287 -31.91 0.49 -8.94
N LEU A 288 -32.30 -0.75 -9.16
CA LEU A 288 -32.73 -1.24 -10.47
C LEU A 288 -34.04 -0.63 -10.91
N ASN A 289 -34.94 -0.34 -9.98
CA ASN A 289 -36.23 0.28 -10.22
C ASN A 289 -36.17 1.82 -10.32
N GLY A 290 -34.96 2.40 -10.25
CA GLY A 290 -34.72 3.83 -10.40
C GLY A 290 -34.88 4.32 -11.86
N GLU A 291 -34.72 5.63 -12.06
CA GLU A 291 -34.75 6.25 -13.37
C GLU A 291 -33.38 6.27 -14.04
N CYS A 292 -33.36 6.03 -15.34
CA CYS A 292 -32.17 6.17 -16.17
C CYS A 292 -31.80 7.65 -16.32
N SER A 293 -30.58 8.03 -16.01
CA SER A 293 -30.11 9.43 -16.12
C SER A 293 -29.97 9.95 -17.58
N ILE A 294 -30.19 9.12 -18.58
CA ILE A 294 -30.13 9.49 -20.00
C ILE A 294 -31.53 9.72 -20.57
N CYS A 295 -32.43 8.74 -20.41
CA CYS A 295 -33.80 8.85 -20.96
C CYS A 295 -34.84 9.32 -19.94
N LEU A 296 -34.49 9.41 -18.66
CA LEU A 296 -35.38 9.78 -17.55
C LEU A 296 -36.58 8.84 -17.35
N GLU A 297 -36.50 7.65 -17.94
CA GLU A 297 -37.49 6.57 -17.77
C GLU A 297 -36.93 5.50 -16.81
N SER A 298 -37.80 4.57 -16.42
CA SER A 298 -37.39 3.37 -15.64
C SER A 298 -36.29 2.60 -16.38
N ILE A 299 -35.31 2.09 -15.60
CA ILE A 299 -34.14 1.43 -16.18
C ILE A 299 -34.54 0.11 -16.85
N LYS A 300 -34.22 -0.01 -18.15
CA LYS A 300 -34.40 -1.22 -18.94
C LYS A 300 -33.05 -1.83 -19.27
N LYS A 301 -32.92 -3.18 -19.14
CA LYS A 301 -31.66 -3.89 -19.38
C LYS A 301 -30.47 -3.21 -18.64
N PRO A 302 -30.49 -3.17 -17.32
CA PRO A 302 -29.57 -2.33 -16.54
C PRO A 302 -28.10 -2.66 -16.78
N ILE A 303 -27.31 -1.61 -17.00
CA ILE A 303 -25.85 -1.68 -17.06
C ILE A 303 -25.27 -0.78 -15.97
N LEU A 304 -24.37 -1.34 -15.17
CA LEU A 304 -23.55 -0.60 -14.21
C LEU A 304 -22.35 0.00 -14.94
N VAL A 305 -22.17 1.30 -14.77
CA VAL A 305 -21.02 2.06 -15.28
C VAL A 305 -19.98 2.19 -14.17
N PRO A 306 -18.80 1.54 -14.26
CA PRO A 306 -17.86 1.41 -13.13
C PRO A 306 -17.29 2.74 -12.62
N CYS A 307 -17.06 3.71 -13.52
CA CYS A 307 -16.41 4.99 -13.20
C CYS A 307 -17.15 5.83 -12.16
N CYS A 308 -18.49 5.82 -12.19
CA CYS A 308 -19.34 6.55 -11.25
C CYS A 308 -20.33 5.64 -10.52
N GLN A 309 -20.26 4.34 -10.77
CA GLN A 309 -21.08 3.30 -10.14
C GLN A 309 -22.61 3.51 -10.33
N ASN A 310 -23.00 4.20 -11.41
CA ASN A 310 -24.40 4.40 -11.73
C ASN A 310 -24.92 3.27 -12.63
N ILE A 311 -26.22 3.00 -12.48
CA ILE A 311 -26.95 2.05 -13.32
C ILE A 311 -27.78 2.85 -14.33
N MET A 312 -27.74 2.44 -15.60
CA MET A 312 -28.45 3.09 -16.72
C MET A 312 -29.06 2.02 -17.63
N CYS A 313 -29.99 2.43 -18.48
CA CYS A 313 -30.50 1.55 -19.55
C CYS A 313 -29.35 1.09 -20.44
N GLY A 314 -29.30 -0.20 -20.76
CA GLY A 314 -28.30 -0.75 -21.67
C GLY A 314 -28.31 -0.11 -23.05
N GLU A 315 -29.49 0.14 -23.64
CA GLU A 315 -29.61 0.81 -24.91
C GLU A 315 -29.15 2.26 -24.86
N CYS A 316 -29.47 2.98 -23.78
CA CYS A 316 -29.08 4.37 -23.63
C CYS A 316 -27.56 4.52 -23.54
N ILE A 317 -26.87 3.72 -22.70
CA ILE A 317 -25.41 3.82 -22.56
C ILE A 317 -24.70 3.33 -23.81
N LEU A 318 -25.18 2.29 -24.50
CA LEU A 318 -24.57 1.80 -25.71
C LEU A 318 -24.75 2.78 -26.88
N ASN A 319 -25.93 3.43 -27.04
CA ASN A 319 -26.14 4.49 -28.03
C ASN A 319 -25.28 5.73 -27.71
N TRP A 320 -25.21 6.15 -26.46
CA TRP A 320 -24.30 7.22 -26.04
C TRP A 320 -22.86 6.93 -26.43
N ARG A 321 -22.43 5.68 -26.27
CA ARG A 321 -21.07 5.22 -26.60
C ARG A 321 -20.76 5.26 -28.10
N LYS A 322 -21.72 5.18 -28.99
CA LYS A 322 -21.51 5.32 -30.43
C LYS A 322 -21.04 6.73 -30.81
N GLU A 323 -21.53 7.73 -30.08
CA GLU A 323 -21.21 9.14 -30.35
C GLU A 323 -20.08 9.68 -29.45
N LYS A 324 -19.99 9.21 -28.21
CA LYS A 324 -19.06 9.72 -27.20
C LYS A 324 -18.42 8.58 -26.42
N SER A 325 -17.08 8.59 -26.30
CA SER A 325 -16.31 7.60 -25.53
C SER A 325 -16.39 7.81 -24.01
N SER A 326 -17.08 8.84 -23.52
CA SER A 326 -17.11 9.23 -22.11
C SER A 326 -18.42 8.92 -21.41
N CYS A 327 -18.39 8.74 -20.10
CA CYS A 327 -19.57 8.58 -19.25
C CYS A 327 -20.49 9.81 -19.34
N PRO A 328 -21.80 9.63 -19.53
CA PRO A 328 -22.74 10.75 -19.59
C PRO A 328 -22.81 11.56 -18.29
N LEU A 329 -22.49 10.94 -17.15
CA LEU A 329 -22.54 11.59 -15.84
C LEU A 329 -21.22 12.20 -15.43
N CYS A 330 -20.18 11.39 -15.24
CA CYS A 330 -18.88 11.85 -14.73
C CYS A 330 -17.86 12.18 -15.84
N ARG A 331 -18.22 12.00 -17.10
CA ARG A 331 -17.41 12.30 -18.29
C ARG A 331 -16.08 11.51 -18.40
N THR A 332 -15.85 10.56 -17.51
CA THR A 332 -14.71 9.63 -17.59
C THR A 332 -14.85 8.72 -18.81
N GLU A 333 -13.76 8.36 -19.45
CA GLU A 333 -13.77 7.42 -20.58
C GLU A 333 -14.23 6.04 -20.13
N ILE A 334 -15.10 5.44 -20.96
CA ILE A 334 -15.66 4.13 -20.70
C ILE A 334 -15.27 3.22 -21.85
N GLU A 335 -14.59 2.14 -21.58
CA GLU A 335 -14.45 1.04 -22.53
C GLU A 335 -15.70 0.16 -22.49
N THR A 336 -16.19 -0.29 -23.63
CA THR A 336 -17.38 -1.16 -23.69
C THR A 336 -17.22 -2.43 -22.86
N LYS A 337 -15.99 -2.99 -22.82
CA LYS A 337 -15.66 -4.16 -22.02
C LYS A 337 -15.69 -3.92 -20.50
N SER A 338 -15.65 -2.67 -20.05
CA SER A 338 -15.72 -2.33 -18.61
C SER A 338 -17.17 -2.20 -18.10
N LEU A 339 -18.16 -2.19 -18.98
CA LEU A 339 -19.57 -2.10 -18.63
C LEU A 339 -20.06 -3.43 -18.05
N VAL A 340 -20.69 -3.39 -16.89
CA VAL A 340 -21.16 -4.58 -16.18
C VAL A 340 -22.66 -4.73 -16.40
N TYR A 341 -23.07 -5.75 -17.16
CA TYR A 341 -24.49 -6.07 -17.37
C TYR A 341 -25.10 -6.70 -16.12
N ILE A 342 -26.28 -6.20 -15.73
CA ILE A 342 -27.02 -6.70 -14.57
C ILE A 342 -28.22 -7.51 -15.08
N LYS A 343 -28.23 -8.82 -14.83
CA LYS A 343 -29.39 -9.67 -15.13
C LYS A 343 -30.53 -9.39 -14.16
N THR A 344 -31.70 -8.96 -14.66
CA THR A 344 -32.91 -8.74 -13.85
C THR A 344 -33.96 -9.79 -14.11
N LYS A 345 -34.72 -10.14 -13.09
CA LYS A 345 -36.01 -10.85 -13.22
C LYS A 345 -37.09 -9.78 -13.23
N GLN A 346 -37.62 -9.53 -14.40
CA GLN A 346 -38.86 -8.75 -14.74
C GLN A 346 -39.27 -7.48 -13.95
N GLU A 347 -39.86 -6.56 -14.72
CA GLU A 347 -40.11 -5.14 -14.56
C GLU A 347 -41.35 -4.78 -13.73
N SER A 348 -41.33 -3.63 -13.07
CA SER A 348 -42.44 -2.64 -13.04
C SER A 348 -41.98 -1.32 -12.35
N PRO A 349 -42.62 -0.17 -12.69
CA PRO A 349 -42.04 1.17 -12.49
C PRO A 349 -42.54 1.92 -11.25
N SER A 350 -41.75 2.83 -10.69
CA SER A 350 -42.25 3.95 -9.90
C SER A 350 -41.27 5.14 -9.76
N ARG A 351 -41.83 6.29 -9.41
CA ARG A 351 -41.47 7.68 -9.68
C ARG A 351 -40.37 8.33 -8.85
N SER A 352 -39.86 9.39 -9.40
CA SER A 352 -38.74 10.29 -9.13
C SER A 352 -38.72 11.07 -7.83
N ASN A 353 -37.49 11.42 -7.38
CA ASN A 353 -37.23 12.61 -6.57
C ASN A 353 -35.92 13.29 -7.00
N LYS A 354 -36.00 14.60 -7.26
CA LYS A 354 -34.85 15.48 -7.56
C LYS A 354 -34.03 15.65 -6.30
N PHE A 355 -32.82 15.09 -6.30
CA PHE A 355 -31.83 15.29 -5.25
C PHE A 355 -30.75 16.28 -5.68
N ASN A 356 -30.29 17.12 -4.77
CA ASN A 356 -29.01 17.83 -4.87
C ASN A 356 -27.93 16.79 -5.20
N ARG A 357 -27.43 16.80 -6.43
CA ARG A 357 -26.50 15.81 -6.95
C ARG A 357 -25.16 15.93 -6.21
N LYS A 358 -24.78 14.91 -5.44
CA LYS A 358 -23.42 14.78 -4.93
C LYS A 358 -22.45 14.51 -6.07
N LEU A 359 -21.27 15.14 -6.04
CA LEU A 359 -20.23 14.93 -7.02
C LEU A 359 -19.62 13.52 -6.89
N THR A 360 -19.26 12.94 -8.03
CA THR A 360 -18.44 11.73 -8.07
C THR A 360 -16.98 12.05 -7.69
N LYS A 361 -16.18 11.04 -7.36
CA LYS A 361 -14.76 11.25 -7.05
C LYS A 361 -13.97 11.98 -8.15
N PRO A 362 -14.07 11.62 -9.45
CA PRO A 362 -13.41 12.37 -10.52
C PRO A 362 -13.85 13.83 -10.62
N GLU A 363 -15.15 14.10 -10.46
CA GLU A 363 -15.68 15.48 -10.44
C GLU A 363 -15.15 16.28 -9.25
N THR A 364 -15.11 15.66 -8.07
CA THR A 364 -14.55 16.27 -6.86
C THR A 364 -13.05 16.59 -7.02
N ILE A 365 -12.27 15.68 -7.60
CA ILE A 365 -10.85 15.92 -7.91
C ILE A 365 -10.70 17.12 -8.84
N PHE A 366 -11.52 17.19 -9.87
CA PHE A 366 -11.47 18.31 -10.82
C PHE A 366 -11.75 19.65 -10.13
N GLU A 367 -12.78 19.72 -9.27
CA GLU A 367 -13.07 20.94 -8.52
C GLU A 367 -11.92 21.33 -7.56
N ILE A 368 -11.29 20.36 -6.90
CA ILE A 368 -10.12 20.62 -6.05
C ILE A 368 -8.97 21.23 -6.86
N ILE A 369 -8.65 20.65 -8.03
CA ILE A 369 -7.56 21.14 -8.89
C ILE A 369 -7.89 22.51 -9.50
N LYS A 370 -9.10 22.70 -9.97
CA LYS A 370 -9.58 23.96 -10.57
C LYS A 370 -9.49 25.15 -9.62
N ASN A 371 -9.75 24.91 -8.34
CA ASN A 371 -9.72 25.94 -7.31
C ASN A 371 -8.30 26.39 -6.93
N LYS A 372 -7.26 25.70 -7.40
CA LYS A 372 -5.84 26.02 -7.07
C LYS A 372 -4.95 25.88 -8.31
N LYS A 373 -4.96 26.91 -9.17
CA LYS A 373 -4.30 26.90 -10.50
C LYS A 373 -2.81 26.56 -10.44
N ASP A 374 -2.07 27.03 -9.43
CA ASP A 374 -0.63 26.78 -9.28
C ASP A 374 -0.35 25.60 -8.34
N GLY A 375 -1.35 24.77 -8.06
CA GLY A 375 -1.23 23.61 -7.19
C GLY A 375 -0.38 22.48 -7.79
N LYS A 376 0.41 21.81 -6.93
CA LYS A 376 1.10 20.55 -7.25
C LYS A 376 0.42 19.42 -6.48
N PHE A 377 -0.28 18.58 -7.22
CA PHE A 377 -1.17 17.57 -6.68
C PHE A 377 -0.56 16.18 -6.74
N ILE A 378 -0.68 15.42 -5.66
CA ILE A 378 -0.48 13.98 -5.68
C ILE A 378 -1.85 13.32 -5.56
N ILE A 379 -2.18 12.43 -6.48
CA ILE A 379 -3.36 11.56 -6.36
C ILE A 379 -2.88 10.15 -6.05
N PHE A 380 -3.27 9.65 -4.88
CA PHE A 380 -2.85 8.34 -4.39
C PHE A 380 -3.98 7.32 -4.43
N SER A 381 -3.67 6.12 -4.94
CA SER A 381 -4.54 4.95 -4.88
C SER A 381 -3.74 3.67 -4.76
N ASN A 382 -4.29 2.64 -4.14
CA ASN A 382 -3.72 1.29 -4.11
C ASN A 382 -3.85 0.57 -5.47
N TYR A 383 -4.68 1.08 -6.38
CA TYR A 383 -5.04 0.44 -7.64
C TYR A 383 -4.73 1.39 -8.82
N SER A 384 -3.96 0.92 -9.79
CA SER A 384 -3.62 1.72 -10.99
C SER A 384 -4.82 1.98 -11.88
N GLU A 385 -5.80 1.10 -11.85
CA GLU A 385 -7.06 1.21 -12.60
C GLU A 385 -7.84 2.49 -12.23
N THR A 386 -7.71 2.95 -10.99
CA THR A 386 -8.28 4.22 -10.51
C THR A 386 -7.90 5.40 -11.40
N PHE A 387 -6.66 5.44 -11.87
CA PHE A 387 -6.14 6.61 -12.60
C PHE A 387 -6.78 6.77 -13.97
N SER A 388 -7.19 5.68 -14.62
CA SER A 388 -7.92 5.73 -15.91
C SER A 388 -9.24 6.49 -15.80
N HIS A 389 -9.88 6.47 -14.64
CA HIS A 389 -11.13 7.20 -14.40
C HIS A 389 -10.94 8.71 -14.27
N ILE A 390 -9.71 9.17 -14.00
CA ILE A 390 -9.40 10.58 -13.77
C ILE A 390 -8.77 11.23 -15.01
N VAL A 391 -7.99 10.47 -15.78
CA VAL A 391 -7.20 10.93 -16.92
C VAL A 391 -8.01 11.79 -17.90
N ASN A 392 -9.19 11.35 -18.28
CA ASN A 392 -10.02 12.07 -19.22
C ASN A 392 -10.50 13.44 -18.74
N VAL A 393 -10.74 13.55 -17.42
CA VAL A 393 -11.12 14.83 -16.83
C VAL A 393 -9.93 15.79 -16.89
N LEU A 394 -8.70 15.28 -16.67
CA LEU A 394 -7.47 16.07 -16.74
C LEU A 394 -7.14 16.47 -18.18
N ASP A 395 -7.24 15.54 -19.15
CA ASP A 395 -6.97 15.80 -20.58
C ASP A 395 -7.91 16.86 -21.15
N LYS A 396 -9.21 16.77 -20.87
CA LYS A 396 -10.22 17.75 -21.32
C LYS A 396 -9.96 19.16 -20.80
N ASN A 397 -9.31 19.28 -19.67
CA ASN A 397 -9.02 20.56 -19.04
C ASN A 397 -7.54 20.97 -19.17
N HIS A 398 -6.78 20.30 -20.05
CA HIS A 398 -5.37 20.59 -20.32
C HIS A 398 -4.49 20.60 -19.07
N ILE A 399 -4.80 19.74 -18.07
CA ILE A 399 -4.04 19.60 -16.85
C ILE A 399 -2.93 18.57 -17.07
N SER A 400 -1.67 18.97 -16.87
CA SER A 400 -0.53 18.09 -17.05
C SER A 400 -0.42 17.05 -15.93
N TYR A 401 -0.30 15.78 -16.29
CA TYR A 401 -0.20 14.68 -15.32
C TYR A 401 0.80 13.60 -15.77
N LYS A 402 1.32 12.83 -14.85
CA LYS A 402 2.07 11.58 -15.09
C LYS A 402 1.84 10.59 -13.96
N GLU A 403 1.87 9.30 -14.30
CA GLU A 403 1.91 8.22 -13.32
C GLU A 403 3.38 7.87 -13.02
N LEU A 404 3.74 7.77 -11.73
CA LEU A 404 5.09 7.40 -11.31
C LEU A 404 5.27 5.88 -11.46
N LYS A 405 5.59 5.43 -12.68
CA LYS A 405 5.84 4.03 -13.02
C LYS A 405 7.03 3.86 -13.97
N GLY A 406 7.44 2.62 -14.18
CA GLY A 406 8.52 2.27 -15.09
C GLY A 406 9.88 2.11 -14.39
N GLN A 407 10.94 2.05 -15.20
CA GLN A 407 12.32 1.91 -14.72
C GLN A 407 12.79 3.16 -13.97
N ILE A 408 13.84 3.02 -13.16
CA ILE A 408 14.36 4.08 -12.29
C ILE A 408 14.68 5.36 -13.06
N GLY A 409 15.30 5.26 -14.24
CA GLY A 409 15.60 6.42 -15.06
C GLY A 409 14.35 7.21 -15.49
N THR A 410 13.29 6.50 -15.89
CA THR A 410 12.00 7.11 -16.25
C THR A 410 11.34 7.75 -15.03
N ARG A 411 11.34 7.07 -13.88
CA ARG A 411 10.78 7.60 -12.64
C ARG A 411 11.51 8.87 -12.18
N ASN A 412 12.83 8.91 -12.26
CA ASN A 412 13.63 10.10 -11.91
C ASN A 412 13.33 11.28 -12.85
N LYS A 413 13.13 11.03 -14.16
CA LYS A 413 12.69 12.07 -15.10
C LYS A 413 11.31 12.63 -14.72
N ILE A 414 10.33 11.75 -14.44
CA ILE A 414 8.98 12.16 -14.02
C ILE A 414 9.04 13.01 -12.74
N LEU A 415 9.81 12.57 -11.73
CA LEU A 415 9.98 13.31 -10.49
C LEU A 415 10.64 14.69 -10.71
N LYS A 416 11.61 14.77 -11.62
CA LYS A 416 12.26 16.05 -11.99
C LYS A 416 11.25 16.99 -12.65
N SER A 417 10.49 16.51 -13.63
CA SER A 417 9.43 17.29 -14.30
C SER A 417 8.35 17.78 -13.32
N PHE A 418 7.93 16.94 -12.36
CA PHE A 418 7.00 17.36 -11.31
C PHE A 418 7.61 18.42 -10.37
N LYS A 419 8.87 18.26 -9.99
CA LYS A 419 9.58 19.27 -9.17
C LYS A 419 9.69 20.61 -9.89
N ASN A 420 10.01 20.60 -11.17
CA ASN A 420 10.17 21.80 -12.00
C ASN A 420 8.82 22.47 -12.35
N GLY A 421 7.67 21.83 -12.07
CA GLY A 421 6.35 22.38 -12.39
C GLY A 421 5.86 22.12 -13.83
N GLU A 422 6.58 21.30 -14.61
CA GLU A 422 6.13 20.86 -15.94
C GLU A 422 4.91 19.91 -15.86
N ILE A 423 4.72 19.28 -14.70
CA ILE A 423 3.61 18.38 -14.38
C ILE A 423 2.93 18.90 -13.13
N SER A 424 1.61 19.11 -13.20
CA SER A 424 0.79 19.59 -12.09
C SER A 424 0.26 18.43 -11.22
N VAL A 425 -0.02 17.28 -11.83
CA VAL A 425 -0.61 16.11 -11.15
C VAL A 425 0.28 14.89 -11.27
N LEU A 426 0.64 14.31 -10.12
CA LEU A 426 1.42 13.07 -10.05
C LEU A 426 0.54 11.93 -9.50
N PHE A 427 0.34 10.87 -10.28
CA PHE A 427 -0.32 9.66 -9.81
C PHE A 427 0.67 8.75 -9.10
N LEU A 428 0.36 8.38 -7.87
CA LEU A 428 1.13 7.43 -7.05
C LEU A 428 0.28 6.20 -6.71
N ASN A 429 0.85 5.03 -6.98
CA ASN A 429 0.29 3.75 -6.55
C ASN A 429 1.14 3.17 -5.42
N SER A 430 0.51 2.48 -4.45
CA SER A 430 1.21 1.84 -3.33
C SER A 430 2.34 0.91 -3.77
N LYS A 431 2.17 0.16 -4.87
CA LYS A 431 3.17 -0.75 -5.43
C LYS A 431 4.39 -0.02 -5.98
N ASN A 432 4.20 1.18 -6.55
CA ASN A 432 5.23 2.02 -7.15
C ASN A 432 5.74 3.09 -6.21
N ASN A 433 5.17 3.14 -5.03
CA ASN A 433 5.49 4.09 -3.98
C ASN A 433 6.79 3.69 -3.27
N GLY A 434 7.92 3.63 -4.02
CA GLY A 434 9.22 3.26 -3.47
C GLY A 434 9.60 4.11 -2.24
N ALA A 435 10.22 3.49 -1.23
CA ALA A 435 10.67 4.17 -0.03
C ALA A 435 11.52 5.42 -0.37
N GLY A 436 11.37 6.49 0.41
CA GLY A 436 12.29 7.63 0.40
C GLY A 436 12.09 8.72 -0.65
N ILE A 437 11.09 8.66 -1.55
CA ILE A 437 10.85 9.73 -2.55
C ILE A 437 10.54 11.05 -1.82
N ASN A 438 11.26 12.12 -2.17
CA ASN A 438 11.03 13.47 -1.64
C ASN A 438 10.13 14.28 -2.57
N LEU A 439 8.95 14.64 -2.07
CA LEU A 439 7.89 15.39 -2.78
C LEU A 439 7.45 16.63 -1.99
N GLN A 440 8.37 17.29 -1.31
CA GLN A 440 8.07 18.45 -0.45
C GLN A 440 7.46 19.64 -1.18
N GLN A 441 7.53 19.69 -2.52
CA GLN A 441 6.90 20.75 -3.34
C GLN A 441 5.41 20.52 -3.57
N THR A 442 4.87 19.37 -3.16
CA THR A 442 3.44 19.06 -3.28
C THR A 442 2.61 20.00 -2.42
N THR A 443 1.60 20.62 -2.98
CA THR A 443 0.69 21.50 -2.22
C THR A 443 -0.50 20.71 -1.66
N ASP A 444 -0.94 19.67 -2.38
CA ASP A 444 -2.15 18.91 -2.08
C ASP A 444 -1.94 17.42 -2.32
N ILE A 445 -2.42 16.60 -1.40
CA ILE A 445 -2.49 15.14 -1.56
C ILE A 445 -3.96 14.76 -1.60
N ILE A 446 -4.38 14.03 -2.62
CA ILE A 446 -5.73 13.50 -2.77
C ILE A 446 -5.68 11.99 -2.56
N LEU A 447 -6.27 11.51 -1.48
CA LEU A 447 -6.43 10.10 -1.16
C LEU A 447 -7.75 9.64 -1.80
N TYR A 448 -7.66 8.85 -2.85
CA TYR A 448 -8.82 8.47 -3.65
C TYR A 448 -9.79 7.53 -2.93
N HIS A 449 -9.30 6.75 -1.99
CA HIS A 449 -10.08 5.89 -1.11
C HIS A 449 -9.41 5.84 0.28
N GLN A 450 -10.12 5.29 1.26
CA GLN A 450 -9.57 5.11 2.60
C GLN A 450 -8.33 4.22 2.55
N LEU A 451 -7.28 4.64 3.25
CA LEU A 451 -6.03 3.90 3.36
C LEU A 451 -5.87 3.34 4.78
N GLU A 452 -5.08 2.29 4.88
CA GLU A 452 -4.55 1.88 6.18
C GLU A 452 -3.73 3.01 6.79
N HIS A 453 -3.89 3.27 8.07
CA HIS A 453 -3.28 4.40 8.78
C HIS A 453 -1.75 4.48 8.59
N SER A 454 -1.07 3.35 8.59
CA SER A 454 0.38 3.28 8.37
C SER A 454 0.80 3.76 6.97
N LEU A 455 0.03 3.37 5.95
CA LEU A 455 0.26 3.76 4.56
C LEU A 455 -0.09 5.23 4.32
N GLU A 456 -1.13 5.73 4.96
CA GLU A 456 -1.51 7.14 4.91
C GLU A 456 -0.40 8.04 5.48
N ILE A 457 0.10 7.73 6.69
CA ILE A 457 1.22 8.44 7.30
C ILE A 457 2.45 8.43 6.40
N GLN A 458 2.79 7.29 5.81
CA GLN A 458 3.93 7.18 4.88
C GLN A 458 3.72 8.01 3.62
N THR A 459 2.51 8.06 3.08
CA THR A 459 2.17 8.83 1.89
C THR A 459 2.26 10.33 2.16
N ILE A 460 1.67 10.79 3.26
CA ILE A 460 1.75 12.20 3.71
C ILE A 460 3.20 12.59 4.02
N GLY A 461 3.95 11.73 4.69
CA GLY A 461 5.34 11.95 5.06
C GLY A 461 6.30 12.10 3.86
N ARG A 462 5.87 11.81 2.63
CA ARG A 462 6.67 12.10 1.43
C ARG A 462 6.63 13.57 1.03
N ALA A 463 5.54 14.25 1.28
CA ALA A 463 5.36 15.68 1.05
C ALA A 463 5.65 16.50 2.31
N ASN A 464 5.27 15.99 3.48
CA ASN A 464 5.48 16.67 4.77
C ASN A 464 6.88 16.39 5.33
N ARG A 465 7.88 17.08 4.80
CA ARG A 465 9.30 16.88 5.15
C ARG A 465 9.96 18.19 5.59
N VAL A 466 11.09 18.02 6.27
CA VAL A 466 12.01 19.11 6.63
C VAL A 466 12.38 19.91 5.37
N GLY A 467 12.32 21.25 5.48
CA GLY A 467 12.55 22.16 4.37
C GLY A 467 11.31 22.54 3.55
N ARG A 468 10.13 22.00 3.92
CA ARG A 468 8.85 22.47 3.41
C ARG A 468 8.57 23.88 3.92
N ARG A 469 8.09 24.77 3.05
CA ARG A 469 7.78 26.18 3.40
C ARG A 469 6.29 26.47 3.47
N GLU A 470 5.47 25.72 2.75
CA GLU A 470 4.03 25.95 2.62
C GLU A 470 3.21 24.88 3.35
N SER A 471 1.98 25.19 3.74
CA SER A 471 1.05 24.22 4.30
C SER A 471 0.72 23.11 3.29
N LEU A 472 0.41 21.92 3.80
CA LEU A 472 -0.03 20.77 3.01
C LEU A 472 -1.51 20.57 3.23
N THR A 473 -2.28 20.39 2.15
CA THR A 473 -3.68 19.98 2.27
C THR A 473 -3.82 18.51 1.87
N VAL A 474 -4.47 17.72 2.70
CA VAL A 474 -4.80 16.31 2.44
C VAL A 474 -6.30 16.18 2.26
N HIS A 475 -6.71 15.75 1.07
CA HIS A 475 -8.11 15.58 0.68
C HIS A 475 -8.48 14.09 0.73
N HIS A 476 -9.47 13.73 1.53
CA HIS A 476 -9.98 12.37 1.68
C HIS A 476 -11.28 12.24 0.88
N LEU A 477 -11.32 11.39 -0.15
CA LEU A 477 -12.52 11.11 -0.94
C LEU A 477 -13.24 9.88 -0.36
N LEU A 478 -14.26 10.15 0.43
CA LEU A 478 -15.07 9.15 1.15
C LEU A 478 -16.31 8.75 0.36
#